data_17ec9a99c946b9d4f3a9dacee7200e9d
#
_entry.id   17ec9a99c946b9d4f3a9dacee7200e9d
#
_cell.length_a   1.000
_cell.length_b   1.000
_cell.length_c   1.000
_cell.angle_alpha   90.00
_cell.angle_beta   90.00
_cell.angle_gamma   90.00
#
_symmetry.space_group_name_H-M   'P 1'
#
loop_
_entity.id
_entity.type
_entity.pdbx_description
1 polymer ?
#
loop_
_entity_poly.entity_id
_entity_poly.type
_entity_poly.pdbx_seq_one_letter_code
_entity_poly.pdbx_strand_id
1 'polypeptide(L)' 'MYSIYNHTTGQYGTIYHTLTAARAMAHAYSLWAKNDRDVIDMQTGEVMSQFSKGKETYRAKG' A
#
# COMPACT_ATOMS: atom_id res chain seq x y z
N MET A 1 6.27 2.92 -10.79
CA MET A 1 4.98 2.26 -10.61
C MET A 1 4.87 1.67 -9.21
N TYR A 2 3.67 1.57 -8.71
CA TYR A 2 3.42 1.19 -7.33
C TYR A 2 2.39 0.08 -7.28
N SER A 3 2.50 -0.81 -6.29
CA SER A 3 1.50 -1.84 -6.04
C SER A 3 1.20 -1.91 -4.55
N ILE A 4 0.13 -2.60 -4.20
CA ILE A 4 -0.28 -2.76 -2.81
C ILE A 4 -0.03 -4.20 -2.42
N TYR A 5 0.77 -4.39 -1.37
CA TYR A 5 1.05 -5.71 -0.83
C TYR A 5 0.05 -6.03 0.27
N ASN A 6 -0.61 -7.18 0.17
CA ASN A 6 -1.57 -7.66 1.16
C ASN A 6 -0.88 -8.65 2.10
N HIS A 7 -0.69 -8.25 3.34
CA HIS A 7 -0.02 -9.09 4.34
C HIS A 7 -0.81 -10.36 4.68
N THR A 8 -2.12 -10.33 4.52
CA THR A 8 -2.95 -11.51 4.82
C THR A 8 -2.78 -12.60 3.78
N THR A 9 -2.73 -12.24 2.49
CA THR A 9 -2.61 -13.20 1.39
C THR A 9 -1.18 -13.39 0.91
N GLY A 10 -0.29 -12.45 1.23
CA GLY A 10 1.09 -12.45 0.73
C GLY A 10 1.20 -12.11 -0.74
N GLN A 11 0.21 -11.45 -1.31
CA GLN A 11 0.16 -11.15 -2.73
C GLN A 11 0.11 -9.66 -3.00
N TYR A 12 0.62 -9.27 -4.19
CA TYR A 12 0.51 -7.91 -4.70
C TYR A 12 -0.80 -7.76 -5.47
N GLY A 13 -1.37 -6.57 -5.40
CA GLY A 13 -2.58 -6.22 -6.15
C GLY A 13 -2.27 -5.53 -7.47
N THR A 14 -3.20 -4.68 -7.89
CA THR A 14 -3.12 -3.91 -9.14
C THR A 14 -1.93 -2.96 -9.11
N ILE A 15 -1.38 -2.65 -10.28
CA ILE A 15 -0.32 -1.67 -10.46
C ILE A 15 -0.94 -0.28 -10.59
N TYR A 16 -0.40 0.68 -9.87
CA TYR A 16 -0.79 2.09 -9.94
C TYR A 16 0.36 2.92 -10.49
N HIS A 17 0.02 3.94 -11.29
CA HIS A 17 1.03 4.80 -11.91
C HIS A 17 1.48 5.93 -10.99
N THR A 18 0.63 6.33 -10.05
CA THR A 18 0.96 7.42 -9.13
C THR A 18 0.93 6.95 -7.69
N LEU A 19 1.79 7.56 -6.87
CA LEU A 19 1.84 7.25 -5.43
C LEU A 19 0.56 7.65 -4.72
N THR A 20 -0.03 8.79 -5.12
CA THR A 20 -1.28 9.27 -4.54
C THR A 20 -2.41 8.25 -4.74
N ALA A 21 -2.56 7.70 -5.94
CA ALA A 21 -3.58 6.71 -6.22
C ALA A 21 -3.34 5.43 -5.42
N ALA A 22 -2.09 4.97 -5.36
CA ALA A 22 -1.75 3.77 -4.61
C ALA A 22 -2.04 3.94 -3.12
N ARG A 23 -1.68 5.09 -2.54
CA ARG A 23 -1.96 5.39 -1.13
C ARG A 23 -3.46 5.42 -0.84
N ALA A 24 -4.24 6.04 -1.72
CA ALA A 24 -5.68 6.13 -1.54
C ALA A 24 -6.33 4.74 -1.53
N MET A 25 -5.92 3.88 -2.45
CA MET A 25 -6.47 2.52 -2.52
C MET A 25 -5.99 1.64 -1.37
N ALA A 26 -4.74 1.79 -0.94
CA ALA A 26 -4.24 1.05 0.21
C ALA A 26 -5.00 1.42 1.48
N HIS A 27 -5.28 2.70 1.66
CA HIS A 27 -6.10 3.18 2.77
C HIS A 27 -7.48 2.52 2.76
N ALA A 28 -8.16 2.54 1.60
CA ALA A 28 -9.50 1.96 1.46
C ALA A 28 -9.50 0.46 1.74
N TYR A 29 -8.56 -0.27 1.15
CA TYR A 29 -8.49 -1.72 1.35
C TYR A 29 -8.16 -2.09 2.79
N SER A 30 -7.25 -1.37 3.44
CA SER A 30 -6.92 -1.65 4.83
C SER A 30 -8.11 -1.40 5.75
N LEU A 31 -8.94 -0.40 5.41
CA LEU A 31 -10.13 -0.08 6.18
C LEU A 31 -11.21 -1.14 5.99
N TRP A 32 -11.48 -1.53 4.73
CA TRP A 32 -12.56 -2.48 4.43
C TRP A 32 -12.23 -3.90 4.88
N ALA A 33 -11.02 -4.37 4.57
CA ALA A 33 -10.62 -5.73 4.90
C ALA A 33 -10.03 -5.84 6.31
N LYS A 34 -9.80 -4.72 6.97
CA LYS A 34 -9.23 -4.64 8.32
C LYS A 34 -7.91 -5.40 8.42
N ASN A 35 -7.08 -5.29 7.41
CA ASN A 35 -5.78 -5.94 7.38
C ASN A 35 -4.69 -4.95 6.98
N ASP A 36 -3.45 -5.39 7.09
CA ASP A 36 -2.30 -4.55 6.81
C ASP A 36 -2.01 -4.54 5.31
N ARG A 37 -1.75 -3.35 4.79
CA ARG A 37 -1.41 -3.11 3.39
C ARG A 37 -0.20 -2.22 3.29
N ASP A 38 0.75 -2.59 2.41
CA ASP A 38 1.91 -1.77 2.10
C ASP A 38 1.81 -1.25 0.69
N VAL A 39 2.22 0.01 0.49
CA VAL A 39 2.42 0.56 -0.85
C VAL A 39 3.90 0.38 -1.18
N ILE A 40 4.17 -0.37 -2.24
CA ILE A 40 5.54 -0.74 -2.65
C ILE A 40 5.86 -0.08 -3.97
N ASP A 41 7.03 0.55 -4.05
CA ASP A 41 7.59 1.01 -5.33
C ASP A 41 8.13 -0.22 -6.05
N MET A 42 7.48 -0.61 -7.13
CA MET A 42 7.82 -1.84 -7.84
C MET A 42 9.14 -1.74 -8.61
N GLN A 43 9.67 -0.54 -8.76
CA GLN A 43 10.95 -0.31 -9.43
C GLN A 43 12.12 -0.54 -8.49
N THR A 44 11.98 -0.14 -7.22
CA THR A 44 13.06 -0.21 -6.23
C THR A 44 12.82 -1.25 -5.15
N GLY A 45 11.57 -1.69 -4.98
CA GLY A 45 11.17 -2.56 -3.88
C GLY A 45 10.98 -1.82 -2.56
N GLU A 46 11.06 -0.50 -2.56
CA GLU A 46 10.93 0.29 -1.34
C GLU A 46 9.49 0.38 -0.87
N VAL A 47 9.28 0.26 0.44
CA VAL A 47 7.98 0.49 1.05
C VAL A 47 7.75 1.99 1.15
N MET A 48 6.74 2.49 0.45
CA MET A 48 6.44 3.92 0.42
C MET A 48 5.44 4.33 1.50
N SER A 49 4.51 3.45 1.85
CA SER A 49 3.55 3.68 2.93
C SER A 49 3.08 2.35 3.48
N GLN A 50 2.66 2.36 4.74
CA GLN A 50 2.02 1.21 5.37
C GLN A 50 0.73 1.66 6.00
N PHE A 51 -0.31 0.84 5.83
CA PHE A 51 -1.65 1.11 6.38
C PHE A 51 -2.11 -0.08 7.19
N SER A 52 -2.78 0.20 8.29
CA SER A 52 -3.41 -0.82 9.13
C SER A 52 -4.76 -0.31 9.58
N LYS A 53 -5.82 -1.06 9.24
CA LYS A 53 -7.19 -0.75 9.65
C LYS A 53 -7.61 0.69 9.31
N GLY A 54 -7.21 1.16 8.13
CA GLY A 54 -7.54 2.49 7.64
C GLY A 54 -6.66 3.60 8.17
N LYS A 55 -5.56 3.26 8.87
CA LYS A 55 -4.60 4.24 9.39
C LYS A 55 -3.26 4.08 8.71
N GLU A 56 -2.67 5.18 8.27
CA GLU A 56 -1.29 5.15 7.77
C GLU A 56 -0.34 5.09 8.97
N THR A 57 0.41 4.00 9.06
CA THR A 57 1.36 3.76 10.17
C THR A 57 2.79 4.10 9.81
N TYR A 58 3.08 4.26 8.52
CA TYR A 58 4.41 4.60 8.01
C TYR A 58 4.28 5.34 6.70
N ARG A 59 5.12 6.33 6.48
CA ARG A 59 5.24 7.06 5.21
C ARG A 59 6.70 7.35 4.94
N ALA A 60 7.21 6.88 3.80
CA ALA A 60 8.56 7.19 3.38
C ALA A 60 8.67 8.68 3.04
N LYS A 61 9.82 9.27 3.34
CA LYS A 61 10.16 10.63 2.92
C LYS A 61 10.49 10.62 1.44
N GLY A 62 9.91 11.55 0.69
CA GLY A 62 10.28 11.60 -0.70
C GLY A 62 9.46 12.49 -1.52
#